data_e6e44c6fab54b441911c5a4e6cddfb12
#
_entry.id   e6e44c6fab54b441911c5a4e6cddfb12
#
_cell.length_a   1.000
_cell.length_b   1.000
_cell.length_c   1.000
_cell.angle_alpha   90.00
_cell.angle_beta   90.00
_cell.angle_gamma   90.00
#
_symmetry.space_group_name_H-M   'P 1'
#
loop_
_entity.id
_entity.type
_entity.pdbx_description
1 polymer ?
#
loop_
_entity_poly.entity_id
_entity_poly.type
_entity_poly.pdbx_seq_one_letter_code
_entity_poly.pdbx_strand_id
1 'polypeptide(L)'
;MKLVKYLYITPLLLGTLAACDDTFEEKPNNEWEQKYIWSVSDIAQGVLNNAYAAIPKRPDNYGENFLDAATDNALTSQYGSSVYKLVTGNFSATNNPLGNWVTCYQQFQYINTFLENGLTDATLYDKVDKEKDAAYKKRLRGEAYFLRAFWGFQLLQQYGGKTDDGRALGYPLALHFITEEEAEQLTAFERNTYQECAEQIMKDCDDAIENLPLSYSGSDPVLGATEIGRATQLSAAVLKSKVALYAASPAYQTDECTKIQGMGQFTVINDAVYKSQWETAAKVA
;
A
#
# COMPACT_ATOMS: atom_id res chain seq x y z
N MET A 1 -35.92 63.53 30.62
CA MET A 1 -34.70 63.03 31.31
C MET A 1 -34.67 61.47 31.47
N LYS A 2 -35.46 60.71 30.73
CA LYS A 2 -35.46 59.24 30.80
C LYS A 2 -34.91 58.51 29.54
N LEU A 3 -34.76 59.24 28.41
CA LEU A 3 -34.24 58.66 27.14
C LEU A 3 -32.70 58.59 27.10
N VAL A 4 -31.99 59.42 27.83
CA VAL A 4 -30.51 59.46 27.79
C VAL A 4 -29.86 58.29 28.52
N LYS A 5 -30.57 57.66 29.48
CA LYS A 5 -30.05 56.49 30.23
C LYS A 5 -29.97 55.22 29.40
N TYR A 6 -30.75 55.11 28.33
CA TYR A 6 -30.72 53.89 27.45
C TYR A 6 -29.71 54.01 26.35
N LEU A 7 -29.21 55.23 26.06
CA LEU A 7 -28.25 55.47 24.96
C LEU A 7 -26.83 54.99 25.28
N TYR A 8 -26.50 54.77 26.57
CA TYR A 8 -25.19 54.28 27.01
C TYR A 8 -25.16 52.76 27.27
N ILE A 9 -26.32 52.12 27.35
CA ILE A 9 -26.42 50.68 27.57
C ILE A 9 -26.34 49.91 26.26
N THR A 10 -26.84 50.47 25.15
CA THR A 10 -26.87 49.84 23.84
C THR A 10 -25.47 49.58 23.22
N PRO A 11 -24.47 50.52 23.27
CA PRO A 11 -23.14 50.22 22.77
C PRO A 11 -22.36 49.24 23.69
N LEU A 12 -22.71 49.12 24.96
CA LEU A 12 -22.07 48.20 25.88
C LEU A 12 -22.55 46.74 25.60
N LEU A 13 -23.80 46.56 25.18
CA LEU A 13 -24.35 45.23 24.82
C LEU A 13 -23.91 44.77 23.44
N LEU A 14 -23.62 45.69 22.49
CA LEU A 14 -23.07 45.33 21.18
C LEU A 14 -21.59 44.99 21.20
N GLY A 15 -20.84 45.48 22.22
CA GLY A 15 -19.42 45.18 22.38
C GLY A 15 -19.12 43.76 22.91
N THR A 16 -20.11 43.10 23.51
CA THR A 16 -19.94 41.76 24.09
C THR A 16 -20.23 40.63 23.11
N LEU A 17 -20.78 40.92 21.92
CA LEU A 17 -21.04 39.93 20.87
C LEU A 17 -19.88 39.75 19.88
N ALA A 18 -18.83 40.59 19.99
CA ALA A 18 -17.66 40.49 19.11
C ALA A 18 -16.45 39.75 19.74
N ALA A 19 -16.63 39.16 20.93
CA ALA A 19 -15.52 38.61 21.73
C ALA A 19 -15.49 37.06 21.78
N CYS A 20 -16.17 36.39 20.87
CA CYS A 20 -16.16 34.93 20.80
C CYS A 20 -16.00 34.47 19.36
N ASP A 21 -14.87 34.81 18.77
CA ASP A 21 -14.34 34.07 17.64
C ASP A 21 -12.90 33.68 17.98
N ASP A 22 -12.53 32.43 17.86
CA ASP A 22 -11.19 31.86 18.00
C ASP A 22 -10.63 31.49 19.39
N THR A 23 -11.33 31.65 20.52
CA THR A 23 -10.71 31.33 21.82
C THR A 23 -11.08 29.93 22.34
N PHE A 24 -11.96 29.20 21.68
CA PHE A 24 -12.45 27.88 22.11
C PHE A 24 -12.23 26.75 21.11
N GLU A 25 -11.52 26.96 20.02
CA GLU A 25 -10.94 25.83 19.33
C GLU A 25 -9.74 25.35 20.16
N GLU A 26 -10.01 24.50 21.14
CA GLU A 26 -8.97 23.67 21.73
C GLU A 26 -8.30 22.90 20.55
N LYS A 27 -7.15 23.41 20.12
CA LYS A 27 -6.27 22.61 19.27
C LYS A 27 -6.00 21.34 20.04
N PRO A 28 -6.37 20.16 19.53
CA PRO A 28 -6.11 18.91 20.24
C PRO A 28 -4.63 18.86 20.57
N ASN A 29 -4.31 18.86 21.85
CA ASN A 29 -2.94 18.97 22.38
C ASN A 29 -2.07 17.73 22.05
N ASN A 30 -2.64 16.77 21.30
CA ASN A 30 -2.02 15.49 20.91
C ASN A 30 -1.90 15.27 19.40
N GLU A 31 -2.37 16.19 18.57
CA GLU A 31 -2.17 16.11 17.13
C GLU A 31 -0.91 16.86 16.74
N TRP A 32 0.04 16.14 16.19
CA TRP A 32 1.21 16.73 15.59
C TRP A 32 0.77 17.50 14.35
N GLU A 33 1.04 18.80 14.30
CA GLU A 33 0.81 19.57 13.07
C GLU A 33 1.53 18.84 11.91
N GLN A 34 0.86 18.65 10.79
CA GLN A 34 1.45 17.96 9.61
C GLN A 34 2.83 18.52 9.24
N LYS A 35 3.00 19.85 9.37
CA LYS A 35 4.27 20.53 9.16
C LYS A 35 5.38 20.00 10.08
N TYR A 36 5.06 19.66 11.33
CA TYR A 36 6.05 19.13 12.26
C TYR A 36 6.48 17.71 11.89
N ILE A 37 5.55 16.85 11.50
CA ILE A 37 5.84 15.48 11.06
C ILE A 37 6.90 15.49 9.96
N TRP A 38 6.73 16.34 8.97
CA TRP A 38 7.63 16.41 7.81
C TRP A 38 8.89 17.24 8.04
N SER A 39 8.98 18.02 9.10
CA SER A 39 10.19 18.77 9.47
C SER A 39 11.19 17.96 10.29
N VAL A 40 10.80 16.80 10.80
CA VAL A 40 11.63 15.91 11.63
C VAL A 40 11.86 14.60 10.89
N SER A 41 13.08 14.36 10.44
CA SER A 41 13.46 13.21 9.60
C SER A 41 13.07 11.86 10.19
N ASP A 42 13.28 11.65 11.49
CA ASP A 42 12.97 10.39 12.16
C ASP A 42 11.46 10.11 12.18
N ILE A 43 10.66 11.16 12.34
CA ILE A 43 9.19 11.05 12.32
C ILE A 43 8.71 10.80 10.90
N ALA A 44 9.23 11.55 9.93
CA ALA A 44 8.93 11.35 8.51
C ALA A 44 9.26 9.92 8.04
N GLN A 45 10.45 9.41 8.40
CA GLN A 45 10.83 8.03 8.14
C GLN A 45 9.95 7.04 8.92
N GLY A 46 9.51 7.41 10.11
CA GLY A 46 8.57 6.63 10.93
C GLY A 46 7.26 6.34 10.20
N VAL A 47 6.74 7.30 9.41
CA VAL A 47 5.55 7.11 8.57
C VAL A 47 5.76 5.95 7.59
N LEU A 48 6.90 5.92 6.88
CA LEU A 48 7.23 4.83 5.96
C LEU A 48 7.48 3.51 6.71
N ASN A 49 8.08 3.56 7.89
CA ASN A 49 8.36 2.36 8.69
C ASN A 49 7.08 1.62 9.14
N ASN A 50 5.92 2.29 9.20
CA ASN A 50 4.64 1.60 9.45
C ASN A 50 4.37 0.54 8.38
N ALA A 51 4.70 0.82 7.12
CA ALA A 51 4.51 -0.14 6.03
C ALA A 51 5.44 -1.35 6.13
N TYR A 52 6.65 -1.20 6.68
CA TYR A 52 7.52 -2.33 7.03
C TYR A 52 7.01 -3.10 8.24
N ALA A 53 6.53 -2.39 9.26
CA ALA A 53 6.07 -3.02 10.51
C ALA A 53 4.86 -3.93 10.31
N ALA A 54 4.04 -3.64 9.29
CA ALA A 54 2.88 -4.43 8.92
C ALA A 54 3.22 -5.71 8.13
N ILE A 55 4.45 -5.83 7.58
CA ILE A 55 4.87 -7.04 6.86
C ILE A 55 4.84 -8.24 7.81
N PRO A 56 4.21 -9.36 7.41
CA PRO A 56 4.17 -10.57 8.21
C PRO A 56 5.57 -11.04 8.62
N LYS A 57 5.79 -11.19 9.91
CA LYS A 57 7.11 -11.56 10.47
C LYS A 57 7.37 -13.04 10.56
N ARG A 58 6.33 -13.85 10.34
CA ARG A 58 6.37 -15.31 10.48
C ARG A 58 5.72 -15.98 9.27
N PRO A 59 6.21 -17.12 8.84
CA PRO A 59 5.57 -17.92 7.80
C PRO A 59 4.22 -18.51 8.26
N ASP A 60 3.98 -18.63 9.56
CA ASP A 60 2.76 -19.13 10.20
C ASP A 60 1.74 -18.02 10.54
N ASN A 61 1.67 -16.98 9.72
CA ASN A 61 0.89 -15.76 10.00
C ASN A 61 -0.64 -15.95 9.94
N TYR A 62 -1.11 -17.14 9.66
CA TYR A 62 -2.52 -17.47 9.50
C TYR A 62 -3.09 -18.16 10.75
N GLY A 63 -3.03 -17.46 11.89
CA GLY A 63 -3.54 -18.02 13.15
C GLY A 63 -2.70 -19.18 13.66
N GLU A 64 -1.37 -19.00 13.65
CA GLU A 64 -0.37 -19.99 14.06
C GLU A 64 -0.35 -21.27 13.18
N ASN A 65 -0.86 -21.17 11.95
CA ASN A 65 -0.83 -22.24 10.97
C ASN A 65 -0.09 -21.81 9.71
N PHE A 66 0.55 -22.78 9.07
CA PHE A 66 1.05 -22.63 7.72
C PHE A 66 -0.09 -22.73 6.71
N LEU A 67 -0.04 -21.95 5.64
CA LEU A 67 -1.03 -22.01 4.56
C LEU A 67 -1.08 -23.40 3.89
N ASP A 68 -0.01 -24.17 3.99
CA ASP A 68 0.07 -25.54 3.51
C ASP A 68 -0.99 -26.45 4.14
N ALA A 69 -1.42 -26.13 5.37
CA ALA A 69 -2.53 -26.84 6.03
C ALA A 69 -3.92 -26.51 5.43
N ALA A 70 -4.00 -25.63 4.42
CA ALA A 70 -5.17 -25.43 3.58
C ALA A 70 -5.15 -26.24 2.28
N THR A 71 -4.15 -27.08 2.11
CA THR A 71 -3.95 -27.96 0.95
C THR A 71 -4.05 -29.42 1.37
N ASP A 72 -3.81 -30.34 0.45
CA ASP A 72 -3.75 -31.78 0.71
C ASP A 72 -2.41 -32.23 1.35
N ASN A 73 -1.44 -31.32 1.49
CA ASN A 73 -0.13 -31.63 2.06
C ASN A 73 -0.12 -31.70 3.59
N ALA A 74 -1.00 -30.96 4.28
CA ALA A 74 -1.01 -30.88 5.73
C ALA A 74 -2.42 -30.71 6.30
N LEU A 75 -2.56 -31.01 7.59
CA LEU A 75 -3.79 -30.78 8.34
C LEU A 75 -3.52 -29.92 9.57
N THR A 76 -4.52 -29.16 10.00
CA THR A 76 -4.49 -28.41 11.26
C THR A 76 -5.48 -28.97 12.27
N SER A 77 -5.07 -29.06 13.52
CA SER A 77 -5.96 -29.37 14.65
C SER A 77 -6.64 -28.14 15.27
N GLN A 78 -6.33 -26.95 14.77
CA GLN A 78 -6.88 -25.71 15.28
C GLN A 78 -8.18 -25.35 14.57
N TYR A 79 -9.30 -25.88 15.02
CA TYR A 79 -10.63 -25.75 14.41
C TYR A 79 -11.14 -24.30 14.27
N GLY A 80 -10.62 -23.35 15.04
CA GLY A 80 -10.99 -21.92 14.95
C GLY A 80 -10.11 -21.08 14.03
N SER A 81 -9.04 -21.67 13.47
CA SER A 81 -8.05 -20.91 12.69
C SER A 81 -8.59 -20.47 11.33
N SER A 82 -7.99 -19.41 10.77
CA SER A 82 -8.29 -18.93 9.42
C SER A 82 -8.06 -20.01 8.35
N VAL A 83 -7.00 -20.80 8.52
CA VAL A 83 -6.67 -21.91 7.62
C VAL A 83 -7.72 -23.01 7.67
N TYR A 84 -8.21 -23.38 8.87
CA TYR A 84 -9.27 -24.37 9.01
C TYR A 84 -10.58 -23.92 8.35
N LYS A 85 -10.90 -22.63 8.42
CA LYS A 85 -12.08 -22.07 7.73
C LYS A 85 -11.99 -22.23 6.21
N LEU A 86 -10.79 -22.10 5.62
CA LEU A 86 -10.57 -22.34 4.19
C LEU A 86 -10.83 -23.82 3.84
N VAL A 87 -10.22 -24.75 4.60
CA VAL A 87 -10.37 -26.21 4.35
C VAL A 87 -11.82 -26.65 4.43
N THR A 88 -12.57 -26.09 5.36
CA THR A 88 -13.98 -26.45 5.59
C THR A 88 -14.97 -25.70 4.67
N GLY A 89 -14.47 -24.85 3.77
CA GLY A 89 -15.32 -24.03 2.88
C GLY A 89 -16.08 -22.92 3.61
N ASN A 90 -15.70 -22.59 4.84
CA ASN A 90 -16.34 -21.52 5.62
C ASN A 90 -15.75 -20.16 5.25
N PHE A 91 -15.91 -19.76 4.00
CA PHE A 91 -15.51 -18.44 3.49
C PHE A 91 -16.50 -17.97 2.40
N SER A 92 -16.53 -16.66 2.19
CA SER A 92 -17.37 -16.02 1.19
C SER A 92 -16.70 -14.72 0.72
N ALA A 93 -17.31 -14.06 -0.27
CA ALA A 93 -16.86 -12.73 -0.72
C ALA A 93 -16.83 -11.67 0.40
N THR A 94 -17.72 -11.81 1.40
CA THR A 94 -17.79 -10.92 2.57
C THR A 94 -17.08 -11.46 3.81
N ASN A 95 -16.63 -12.71 3.77
CA ASN A 95 -15.94 -13.37 4.88
C ASN A 95 -14.70 -14.10 4.36
N ASN A 96 -13.64 -13.35 4.06
CA ASN A 96 -12.35 -13.91 3.69
C ASN A 96 -11.47 -14.07 4.95
N PRO A 97 -11.23 -15.30 5.43
CA PRO A 97 -10.44 -15.53 6.65
C PRO A 97 -8.97 -15.17 6.52
N LEU A 98 -8.45 -14.97 5.30
CA LEU A 98 -7.10 -14.49 5.01
C LEU A 98 -7.08 -13.02 4.58
N GLY A 99 -8.22 -12.35 4.63
CA GLY A 99 -8.40 -11.01 4.10
C GLY A 99 -7.47 -9.97 4.75
N ASN A 100 -6.78 -9.22 3.91
CA ASN A 100 -5.89 -8.12 4.32
C ASN A 100 -6.18 -6.80 3.60
N TRP A 101 -7.36 -6.67 3.00
CA TRP A 101 -7.76 -5.50 2.19
C TRP A 101 -7.51 -4.17 2.91
N VAL A 102 -8.06 -4.04 4.11
CA VAL A 102 -7.93 -2.82 4.92
C VAL A 102 -6.46 -2.54 5.25
N THR A 103 -5.71 -3.57 5.64
CA THR A 103 -4.29 -3.44 5.93
C THR A 103 -3.51 -2.93 4.72
N CYS A 104 -3.73 -3.49 3.53
CA CYS A 104 -3.03 -3.07 2.33
C CYS A 104 -3.30 -1.59 1.99
N TYR A 105 -4.57 -1.15 2.05
CA TYR A 105 -4.91 0.24 1.77
C TYR A 105 -4.40 1.21 2.84
N GLN A 106 -4.34 0.80 4.10
CA GLN A 106 -3.66 1.58 5.13
C GLN A 106 -2.17 1.77 4.81
N GLN A 107 -1.51 0.73 4.33
CA GLN A 107 -0.10 0.85 3.95
C GLN A 107 0.06 1.76 2.72
N PHE A 108 -0.82 1.70 1.73
CA PHE A 108 -0.82 2.65 0.62
C PHE A 108 -0.95 4.10 1.10
N GLN A 109 -1.80 4.38 2.08
CA GLN A 109 -1.92 5.72 2.65
C GLN A 109 -0.60 6.19 3.28
N TYR A 110 0.06 5.36 4.10
CA TYR A 110 1.36 5.71 4.67
C TYR A 110 2.44 5.92 3.61
N ILE A 111 2.51 5.03 2.63
CA ILE A 111 3.52 5.08 1.57
C ILE A 111 3.30 6.30 0.67
N ASN A 112 2.07 6.55 0.22
CA ASN A 112 1.77 7.67 -0.67
C ASN A 112 1.97 9.00 0.06
N THR A 113 1.48 9.15 1.29
CA THR A 113 1.74 10.33 2.12
C THR A 113 3.24 10.59 2.28
N PHE A 114 4.03 9.52 2.48
CA PHE A 114 5.48 9.66 2.56
C PHE A 114 6.11 10.08 1.23
N LEU A 115 5.70 9.50 0.11
CA LEU A 115 6.20 9.87 -1.23
C LEU A 115 5.92 11.34 -1.55
N GLU A 116 4.75 11.85 -1.16
CA GLU A 116 4.33 13.23 -1.41
C GLU A 116 5.04 14.25 -0.51
N ASN A 117 5.29 13.91 0.76
CA ASN A 117 5.71 14.88 1.76
C ASN A 117 7.10 14.60 2.35
N GLY A 118 7.48 13.32 2.52
CA GLY A 118 8.70 12.92 3.23
C GLY A 118 10.00 13.07 2.43
N LEU A 119 9.90 13.36 1.12
CA LEU A 119 11.04 13.48 0.21
C LEU A 119 11.25 14.92 -0.31
N THR A 120 10.53 15.88 0.26
CA THR A 120 10.59 17.30 -0.10
C THR A 120 11.77 18.00 0.57
N ASP A 121 11.99 19.27 0.23
CA ASP A 121 13.03 20.09 0.87
C ASP A 121 12.68 20.47 2.33
N ALA A 122 11.44 20.29 2.75
CA ALA A 122 11.01 20.50 4.13
C ALA A 122 11.57 19.42 5.08
N THR A 123 11.86 18.22 4.57
CA THR A 123 12.44 17.10 5.33
C THR A 123 13.91 16.98 5.01
N LEU A 124 14.77 17.21 6.00
CA LEU A 124 16.22 17.06 5.87
C LEU A 124 16.68 15.87 6.71
N TYR A 125 17.16 14.82 6.05
CA TYR A 125 17.74 13.62 6.68
C TYR A 125 19.20 13.85 7.10
N ASP A 126 19.90 14.75 6.42
CA ASP A 126 21.16 15.31 6.89
C ASP A 126 21.13 16.84 6.70
N LYS A 127 21.30 17.60 7.80
CA LYS A 127 21.22 19.07 7.80
C LYS A 127 22.54 19.73 7.36
N VAL A 128 23.62 18.99 7.31
CA VAL A 128 24.96 19.49 7.05
C VAL A 128 25.47 19.06 5.68
N ASP A 129 25.28 17.80 5.35
CA ASP A 129 25.76 17.18 4.12
C ASP A 129 24.60 16.96 3.14
N LYS A 130 24.56 17.79 2.08
CA LYS A 130 23.51 17.72 1.06
C LYS A 130 23.58 16.45 0.20
N GLU A 131 24.79 15.91 -0.03
CA GLU A 131 24.94 14.68 -0.82
C GLU A 131 24.41 13.50 -0.03
N LYS A 132 24.67 13.48 1.26
CA LYS A 132 24.14 12.48 2.17
C LYS A 132 22.62 12.59 2.35
N ASP A 133 22.07 13.81 2.46
CA ASP A 133 20.61 14.03 2.46
C ASP A 133 19.97 13.48 1.19
N ALA A 134 20.55 13.76 0.02
CA ALA A 134 20.08 13.24 -1.25
C ALA A 134 20.16 11.69 -1.32
N ALA A 135 21.22 11.09 -0.77
CA ALA A 135 21.38 9.65 -0.69
C ALA A 135 20.31 9.00 0.20
N TYR A 136 19.99 9.60 1.35
CA TYR A 136 18.87 9.17 2.21
C TYR A 136 17.55 9.22 1.45
N LYS A 137 17.23 10.36 0.83
CA LYS A 137 16.00 10.55 0.06
C LYS A 137 15.87 9.56 -1.09
N LYS A 138 16.99 9.29 -1.79
CA LYS A 138 17.04 8.29 -2.86
C LYS A 138 16.70 6.89 -2.33
N ARG A 139 17.37 6.44 -1.26
CA ARG A 139 17.11 5.14 -0.63
C ARG A 139 15.64 5.02 -0.18
N LEU A 140 15.15 6.00 0.59
CA LEU A 140 13.80 5.98 1.13
C LEU A 140 12.72 6.03 0.04
N ARG A 141 12.97 6.70 -1.07
CA ARG A 141 12.12 6.65 -2.27
C ARG A 141 12.03 5.24 -2.83
N GLY A 142 13.17 4.56 -2.98
CA GLY A 142 13.21 3.18 -3.44
C GLY A 142 12.51 2.23 -2.49
N GLU A 143 12.66 2.41 -1.17
CA GLU A 143 11.94 1.63 -0.17
C GLU A 143 10.41 1.85 -0.27
N ALA A 144 9.97 3.08 -0.45
CA ALA A 144 8.56 3.40 -0.59
C ALA A 144 7.93 2.74 -1.83
N TYR A 145 8.60 2.80 -2.98
CA TYR A 145 8.13 2.10 -4.18
C TYR A 145 8.12 0.58 -4.01
N PHE A 146 9.17 0.00 -3.42
CA PHE A 146 9.18 -1.43 -3.12
C PHE A 146 8.00 -1.84 -2.22
N LEU A 147 7.75 -1.09 -1.17
CA LEU A 147 6.65 -1.38 -0.24
C LEU A 147 5.28 -1.23 -0.92
N ARG A 148 5.10 -0.25 -1.81
CA ARG A 148 3.87 -0.11 -2.58
C ARG A 148 3.67 -1.28 -3.53
N ALA A 149 4.72 -1.71 -4.21
CA ALA A 149 4.71 -2.92 -5.03
C ALA A 149 4.39 -4.17 -4.21
N PHE A 150 5.00 -4.33 -3.04
CA PHE A 150 4.77 -5.47 -2.15
C PHE A 150 3.30 -5.56 -1.71
N TRP A 151 2.74 -4.46 -1.19
CA TRP A 151 1.35 -4.44 -0.74
C TRP A 151 0.35 -4.54 -1.89
N GLY A 152 0.67 -3.98 -3.06
CA GLY A 152 -0.08 -4.16 -4.29
C GLY A 152 -0.14 -5.62 -4.73
N PHE A 153 0.98 -6.32 -4.64
CA PHE A 153 1.02 -7.73 -4.96
C PHE A 153 0.23 -8.59 -3.96
N GLN A 154 0.23 -8.24 -2.66
CA GLN A 154 -0.64 -8.90 -1.68
C GLN A 154 -2.12 -8.76 -2.05
N LEU A 155 -2.57 -7.59 -2.48
CA LEU A 155 -3.94 -7.38 -2.97
C LEU A 155 -4.21 -8.18 -4.24
N LEU A 156 -3.29 -8.15 -5.20
CA LEU A 156 -3.45 -8.83 -6.47
C LEU A 156 -3.55 -10.36 -6.29
N GLN A 157 -2.77 -10.94 -5.38
CA GLN A 157 -2.82 -12.37 -5.08
C GLN A 157 -4.12 -12.79 -4.41
N GLN A 158 -4.66 -11.97 -3.49
CA GLN A 158 -5.82 -12.37 -2.68
C GLN A 158 -7.16 -12.00 -3.30
N TYR A 159 -7.19 -10.92 -4.06
CA TYR A 159 -8.44 -10.36 -4.58
C TYR A 159 -8.48 -10.28 -6.10
N GLY A 160 -7.35 -10.51 -6.78
CA GLY A 160 -7.32 -10.62 -8.23
C GLY A 160 -8.03 -11.88 -8.71
N GLY A 161 -8.74 -11.80 -9.82
CA GLY A 161 -9.42 -12.97 -10.37
C GLY A 161 -10.35 -12.65 -11.52
N LYS A 162 -10.89 -13.69 -12.11
CA LYS A 162 -11.87 -13.59 -13.19
C LYS A 162 -13.28 -13.44 -12.65
N THR A 163 -14.03 -12.56 -13.29
CA THR A 163 -15.48 -12.40 -13.10
C THR A 163 -16.23 -13.39 -13.98
N ASP A 164 -17.53 -13.55 -13.73
CA ASP A 164 -18.40 -14.46 -14.49
C ASP A 164 -18.50 -14.05 -15.98
N ASP A 165 -18.32 -12.77 -16.29
CA ASP A 165 -18.27 -12.23 -17.65
C ASP A 165 -16.86 -12.33 -18.30
N GLY A 166 -15.91 -12.96 -17.60
CA GLY A 166 -14.58 -13.29 -18.10
C GLY A 166 -13.55 -12.19 -18.00
N ARG A 167 -13.86 -11.04 -17.42
CA ARG A 167 -12.87 -10.00 -17.18
C ARG A 167 -11.91 -10.41 -16.06
N ALA A 168 -10.62 -10.26 -16.29
CA ALA A 168 -9.62 -10.43 -15.25
C ALA A 168 -9.45 -9.09 -14.51
N LEU A 169 -9.92 -9.01 -13.27
CA LEU A 169 -9.87 -7.81 -12.44
C LEU A 169 -8.83 -7.94 -11.33
N GLY A 170 -8.14 -6.84 -11.06
CA GLY A 170 -7.23 -6.66 -9.94
C GLY A 170 -7.92 -5.97 -8.76
N TYR A 171 -7.42 -4.82 -8.38
CA TYR A 171 -7.91 -3.98 -7.27
C TYR A 171 -7.92 -2.50 -7.72
N PRO A 172 -8.64 -1.60 -7.05
CA PRO A 172 -8.55 -0.16 -7.30
C PRO A 172 -7.14 0.36 -7.01
N LEU A 173 -6.46 0.93 -8.00
CA LEU A 173 -5.13 1.49 -7.84
C LEU A 173 -5.18 2.77 -7.01
N ALA A 174 -4.41 2.82 -5.93
CA ALA A 174 -4.24 3.99 -5.06
C ALA A 174 -2.78 4.48 -5.17
N LEU A 175 -2.53 5.46 -6.04
CA LEU A 175 -1.19 5.95 -6.38
C LEU A 175 -0.83 7.28 -5.72
N HIS A 176 -1.77 7.89 -4.99
CA HIS A 176 -1.62 9.11 -4.20
C HIS A 176 -2.31 8.95 -2.84
N PHE A 177 -2.10 9.89 -1.95
CA PHE A 177 -2.84 9.95 -0.69
C PHE A 177 -4.32 10.24 -1.00
N ILE A 178 -5.21 9.35 -0.57
CA ILE A 178 -6.65 9.51 -0.75
C ILE A 178 -7.19 10.33 0.41
N THR A 179 -7.72 11.52 0.11
CA THR A 179 -8.33 12.41 1.09
C THR A 179 -9.70 11.88 1.56
N GLU A 180 -10.20 12.43 2.67
CA GLU A 180 -11.54 12.08 3.17
C GLU A 180 -12.63 12.47 2.14
N GLU A 181 -12.49 13.61 1.48
CA GLU A 181 -13.40 14.07 0.43
C GLU A 181 -13.41 13.12 -0.77
N GLU A 182 -12.24 12.67 -1.22
CA GLU A 182 -12.14 11.65 -2.27
C GLU A 182 -12.74 10.33 -1.81
N ALA A 183 -12.52 9.94 -0.55
CA ALA A 183 -13.06 8.72 0.02
C ALA A 183 -14.60 8.72 0.10
N GLU A 184 -15.23 9.85 0.35
CA GLU A 184 -16.68 10.00 0.31
C GLU A 184 -17.27 9.84 -1.11
N GLN A 185 -16.47 10.17 -2.13
CA GLN A 185 -16.84 10.00 -3.54
C GLN A 185 -16.56 8.59 -4.07
N LEU A 186 -16.06 7.69 -3.24
CA LEU A 186 -15.56 6.35 -3.60
C LEU A 186 -16.58 5.34 -4.13
N THR A 187 -17.83 5.70 -4.28
CA THR A 187 -18.78 4.90 -5.10
C THR A 187 -18.32 4.71 -6.55
N ALA A 188 -17.25 5.46 -6.95
CA ALA A 188 -16.67 5.45 -8.29
C ALA A 188 -15.32 4.68 -8.38
N PHE A 189 -14.80 4.10 -7.30
CA PHE A 189 -13.56 3.30 -7.39
C PHE A 189 -13.85 1.92 -7.96
N GLU A 190 -13.90 1.86 -9.27
CA GLU A 190 -13.93 0.60 -9.98
C GLU A 190 -12.60 -0.13 -9.85
N ARG A 191 -12.66 -1.46 -9.87
CA ARG A 191 -11.45 -2.28 -9.89
C ARG A 191 -10.75 -2.12 -11.23
N ASN A 192 -9.47 -1.87 -11.19
CA ASN A 192 -8.62 -1.94 -12.37
C ASN A 192 -8.53 -3.38 -12.89
N THR A 193 -8.14 -3.55 -14.14
CA THR A 193 -7.84 -4.86 -14.68
C THR A 193 -6.66 -5.51 -13.97
N TYR A 194 -6.59 -6.82 -14.00
CA TYR A 194 -5.45 -7.56 -13.45
C TYR A 194 -4.14 -7.11 -14.07
N GLN A 195 -4.16 -6.89 -15.39
CA GLN A 195 -3.01 -6.46 -16.16
C GLN A 195 -2.52 -5.06 -15.73
N GLU A 196 -3.42 -4.08 -15.62
CA GLU A 196 -3.06 -2.72 -15.15
C GLU A 196 -2.43 -2.75 -13.75
N CYS A 197 -3.00 -3.57 -12.85
CA CYS A 197 -2.42 -3.72 -11.52
C CYS A 197 -1.02 -4.37 -11.56
N ALA A 198 -0.84 -5.42 -12.36
CA ALA A 198 0.45 -6.08 -12.51
C ALA A 198 1.51 -5.15 -13.13
N GLU A 199 1.14 -4.39 -14.15
CA GLU A 199 2.01 -3.39 -14.79
C GLU A 199 2.43 -2.28 -13.82
N GLN A 200 1.48 -1.78 -13.02
CA GLN A 200 1.79 -0.77 -12.00
C GLN A 200 2.72 -1.31 -10.91
N ILE A 201 2.49 -2.54 -10.44
CA ILE A 201 3.38 -3.18 -9.47
C ILE A 201 4.79 -3.36 -10.05
N MET A 202 4.89 -3.83 -11.29
CA MET A 202 6.19 -3.98 -11.97
C MET A 202 6.89 -2.64 -12.18
N LYS A 203 6.15 -1.59 -12.50
CA LYS A 203 6.68 -0.23 -12.59
C LYS A 203 7.23 0.25 -11.25
N ASP A 204 6.50 0.07 -10.15
CA ASP A 204 6.98 0.40 -8.81
C ASP A 204 8.24 -0.40 -8.43
N CYS A 205 8.35 -1.66 -8.91
CA CYS A 205 9.58 -2.43 -8.75
C CYS A 205 10.75 -1.82 -9.54
N ASP A 206 10.52 -1.31 -10.76
CA ASP A 206 11.57 -0.63 -11.54
C ASP A 206 12.01 0.66 -10.87
N ASP A 207 11.07 1.48 -10.40
CA ASP A 207 11.34 2.70 -9.66
C ASP A 207 12.13 2.37 -8.35
N ALA A 208 11.82 1.24 -7.71
CA ALA A 208 12.57 0.76 -6.55
C ALA A 208 14.01 0.33 -6.92
N ILE A 209 14.19 -0.43 -7.99
CA ILE A 209 15.50 -0.90 -8.46
C ILE A 209 16.42 0.29 -8.78
N GLU A 210 15.90 1.34 -9.41
CA GLU A 210 16.69 2.54 -9.73
C GLU A 210 17.20 3.28 -8.48
N ASN A 211 16.47 3.21 -7.39
CA ASN A 211 16.72 4.01 -6.19
C ASN A 211 17.38 3.24 -5.03
N LEU A 212 17.27 1.92 -5.00
CA LEU A 212 17.79 1.08 -3.92
C LEU A 212 19.25 0.65 -4.16
N PRO A 213 20.00 0.33 -3.09
CA PRO A 213 21.29 -0.33 -3.20
C PRO A 213 21.12 -1.81 -3.57
N LEU A 214 22.17 -2.40 -4.14
CA LEU A 214 22.24 -3.84 -4.38
C LEU A 214 22.24 -4.63 -3.06
N SER A 215 22.96 -4.13 -2.06
CA SER A 215 23.04 -4.69 -0.71
C SER A 215 23.44 -3.61 0.29
N TYR A 216 23.20 -3.86 1.57
CA TYR A 216 23.65 -3.02 2.68
C TYR A 216 24.91 -3.63 3.31
N SER A 217 26.00 -2.87 3.38
CA SER A 217 27.26 -3.36 3.94
C SER A 217 28.19 -2.22 4.39
N GLY A 218 29.17 -2.55 5.25
CA GLY A 218 30.12 -1.57 5.76
C GLY A 218 29.54 -0.64 6.81
N SER A 219 30.18 0.50 7.01
CA SER A 219 29.87 1.49 8.07
C SER A 219 29.23 2.77 7.55
N ASP A 220 28.82 2.81 6.28
CA ASP A 220 28.12 3.97 5.72
C ASP A 220 26.79 4.20 6.47
N PRO A 221 26.48 5.43 6.90
CA PRO A 221 25.28 5.70 7.68
C PRO A 221 23.99 5.56 6.87
N VAL A 222 24.06 5.60 5.54
CA VAL A 222 22.89 5.48 4.65
C VAL A 222 22.73 4.06 4.11
N LEU A 223 23.84 3.44 3.70
CA LEU A 223 23.86 2.15 2.98
C LEU A 223 24.61 1.06 3.75
N GLY A 224 24.94 1.32 5.01
CA GLY A 224 25.72 0.42 5.86
C GLY A 224 24.96 -0.78 6.39
N ALA A 225 25.70 -1.62 7.12
CA ALA A 225 25.19 -2.87 7.69
C ALA A 225 24.09 -2.68 8.74
N THR A 226 23.93 -1.49 9.31
CA THR A 226 22.82 -1.15 10.23
C THR A 226 21.46 -1.17 9.54
N GLU A 227 21.43 -1.04 8.22
CA GLU A 227 20.21 -1.03 7.41
C GLU A 227 19.87 -2.42 6.82
N ILE A 228 20.59 -3.47 7.19
CA ILE A 228 20.30 -4.84 6.77
C ILE A 228 18.85 -5.21 7.18
N GLY A 229 18.12 -5.79 6.24
CA GLY A 229 16.71 -6.13 6.41
C GLY A 229 15.75 -5.19 5.66
N ARG A 230 16.23 -4.04 5.20
CA ARG A 230 15.47 -3.16 4.32
C ARG A 230 15.48 -3.66 2.87
N ALA A 231 14.57 -3.11 2.07
CA ALA A 231 14.46 -3.44 0.65
C ALA A 231 15.77 -3.16 -0.11
N THR A 232 16.08 -4.03 -1.06
CA THR A 232 17.25 -3.95 -1.94
C THR A 232 16.82 -4.06 -3.40
N GLN A 233 17.72 -3.75 -4.34
CA GLN A 233 17.48 -4.00 -5.78
C GLN A 233 17.08 -5.45 -6.03
N LEU A 234 17.75 -6.40 -5.37
CA LEU A 234 17.46 -7.82 -5.54
C LEU A 234 16.04 -8.18 -5.06
N SER A 235 15.62 -7.64 -3.91
CA SER A 235 14.26 -7.89 -3.42
C SER A 235 13.19 -7.35 -4.36
N ALA A 236 13.42 -6.18 -4.97
CA ALA A 236 12.52 -5.59 -5.94
C ALA A 236 12.50 -6.37 -7.27
N ALA A 237 13.66 -6.83 -7.75
CA ALA A 237 13.76 -7.67 -8.95
C ALA A 237 13.05 -9.01 -8.78
N VAL A 238 13.23 -9.68 -7.63
CA VAL A 238 12.53 -10.93 -7.30
C VAL A 238 11.02 -10.72 -7.24
N LEU A 239 10.56 -9.63 -6.62
CA LEU A 239 9.14 -9.31 -6.59
C LEU A 239 8.60 -9.08 -8.01
N LYS A 240 9.29 -8.30 -8.83
CA LYS A 240 8.92 -8.04 -10.23
C LYS A 240 8.78 -9.33 -11.04
N SER A 241 9.78 -10.23 -10.94
CA SER A 241 9.76 -11.54 -11.60
C SER A 241 8.54 -12.36 -11.16
N LYS A 242 8.24 -12.38 -9.85
CA LYS A 242 7.07 -13.08 -9.33
C LYS A 242 5.75 -12.51 -9.85
N VAL A 243 5.61 -11.19 -9.90
CA VAL A 243 4.42 -10.52 -10.46
C VAL A 243 4.24 -10.87 -11.95
N ALA A 244 5.30 -10.81 -12.74
CA ALA A 244 5.27 -11.15 -14.16
C ALA A 244 4.85 -12.63 -14.39
N LEU A 245 5.34 -13.54 -13.54
CA LEU A 245 4.94 -14.96 -13.59
C LEU A 245 3.44 -15.13 -13.28
N TYR A 246 2.91 -14.42 -12.28
CA TYR A 246 1.49 -14.46 -11.96
C TYR A 246 0.64 -13.87 -13.08
N ALA A 247 1.05 -12.73 -13.66
CA ALA A 247 0.36 -12.10 -14.78
C ALA A 247 0.32 -12.99 -16.04
N ALA A 248 1.34 -13.82 -16.25
CA ALA A 248 1.38 -14.79 -17.34
C ALA A 248 0.48 -16.02 -17.09
N SER A 249 -0.02 -16.22 -15.88
CA SER A 249 -0.85 -17.38 -15.56
C SER A 249 -2.16 -17.38 -16.34
N PRO A 250 -2.58 -18.52 -16.91
CA PRO A 250 -3.87 -18.63 -17.61
C PRO A 250 -5.08 -18.26 -16.75
N ALA A 251 -4.97 -18.40 -15.44
CA ALA A 251 -6.04 -18.03 -14.49
C ALA A 251 -6.44 -16.57 -14.55
N TYR A 252 -5.51 -15.70 -14.97
CA TYR A 252 -5.70 -14.25 -14.99
C TYR A 252 -5.75 -13.65 -16.39
N GLN A 253 -5.78 -14.47 -17.41
CA GLN A 253 -5.90 -14.03 -18.80
C GLN A 253 -7.37 -13.77 -19.16
N THR A 254 -7.58 -12.83 -20.08
CA THR A 254 -8.92 -12.44 -20.55
C THR A 254 -9.58 -13.53 -21.42
N ASP A 255 -10.87 -13.34 -21.73
CA ASP A 255 -11.69 -14.32 -22.45
C ASP A 255 -11.33 -14.56 -23.92
N GLU A 256 -10.44 -13.76 -24.48
CA GLU A 256 -9.89 -14.01 -25.80
C GLU A 256 -9.06 -15.29 -25.85
N CYS A 257 -8.76 -15.86 -24.72
CA CYS A 257 -8.09 -17.12 -24.57
C CYS A 257 -9.04 -18.31 -24.82
N THR A 258 -8.61 -19.33 -25.56
CA THR A 258 -9.43 -20.51 -25.92
C THR A 258 -9.82 -21.34 -24.70
N LYS A 259 -11.11 -21.68 -24.53
CA LYS A 259 -11.57 -22.51 -23.42
C LYS A 259 -11.05 -23.93 -23.56
N ILE A 260 -10.34 -24.40 -22.54
CA ILE A 260 -10.01 -25.82 -22.44
C ILE A 260 -11.22 -26.53 -21.82
N GLN A 261 -11.76 -27.48 -22.57
CA GLN A 261 -12.96 -28.20 -22.16
C GLN A 261 -12.72 -28.98 -20.86
N GLY A 262 -13.60 -28.81 -19.91
CA GLY A 262 -13.58 -29.55 -18.64
C GLY A 262 -12.87 -28.88 -17.47
N MET A 263 -12.19 -27.75 -17.65
CA MET A 263 -11.49 -27.05 -16.56
C MET A 263 -12.03 -25.65 -16.26
N GLY A 264 -13.17 -25.29 -16.83
CA GLY A 264 -13.88 -24.05 -16.56
C GLY A 264 -13.19 -22.79 -17.09
N GLN A 265 -13.62 -21.66 -16.59
CA GLN A 265 -13.19 -20.33 -17.03
C GLN A 265 -11.70 -20.00 -16.80
N PHE A 266 -10.99 -20.81 -16.01
CA PHE A 266 -9.59 -20.56 -15.66
C PHE A 266 -8.60 -21.10 -16.70
N THR A 267 -9.07 -21.77 -17.74
CA THR A 267 -8.23 -22.47 -18.73
C THR A 267 -8.47 -22.01 -20.14
N VAL A 268 -8.64 -20.74 -20.28
CA VAL A 268 -8.82 -20.10 -21.57
C VAL A 268 -7.44 -19.63 -22.03
N ILE A 269 -6.92 -20.16 -23.14
CA ILE A 269 -5.60 -19.83 -23.64
C ILE A 269 -5.73 -19.29 -25.06
N ASN A 270 -5.34 -18.03 -25.25
CA ASN A 270 -5.02 -17.50 -26.58
C ASN A 270 -3.51 -17.65 -26.77
N ASP A 271 -3.09 -18.48 -27.70
CA ASP A 271 -1.68 -18.82 -27.91
C ASP A 271 -0.80 -17.57 -28.11
N ALA A 272 -1.29 -16.56 -28.80
CA ALA A 272 -0.53 -15.33 -29.05
C ALA A 272 -0.35 -14.48 -27.82
N VAL A 273 -1.44 -14.21 -27.04
CA VAL A 273 -1.39 -13.42 -25.81
C VAL A 273 -0.65 -14.18 -24.71
N TYR A 274 -0.94 -15.46 -24.56
CA TYR A 274 -0.28 -16.35 -23.61
C TYR A 274 1.23 -16.40 -23.84
N LYS A 275 1.65 -16.60 -25.08
CA LYS A 275 3.06 -16.61 -25.45
C LYS A 275 3.74 -15.27 -25.13
N SER A 276 3.12 -14.16 -25.49
CA SER A 276 3.66 -12.82 -25.21
C SER A 276 3.84 -12.55 -23.72
N GLN A 277 2.89 -12.96 -22.87
CA GLN A 277 2.99 -12.79 -21.43
C GLN A 277 4.08 -13.69 -20.82
N TRP A 278 4.20 -14.94 -21.28
CA TRP A 278 5.29 -15.81 -20.87
C TRP A 278 6.66 -15.33 -21.33
N GLU A 279 6.76 -14.76 -22.53
CA GLU A 279 7.99 -14.11 -23.00
C GLU A 279 8.35 -12.91 -22.13
N THR A 280 7.36 -12.12 -21.71
CA THR A 280 7.55 -11.02 -20.77
C THR A 280 8.04 -11.53 -19.40
N ALA A 281 7.39 -12.55 -18.85
CA ALA A 281 7.80 -13.17 -17.59
C ALA A 281 9.24 -13.72 -17.66
N ALA A 282 9.60 -14.40 -18.75
CA ALA A 282 10.93 -14.93 -18.97
C ALA A 282 12.03 -13.85 -19.12
N LYS A 283 11.68 -12.66 -19.67
CA LYS A 283 12.61 -11.53 -19.77
C LYS A 283 12.84 -10.82 -18.47
N VAL A 284 11.84 -10.84 -17.57
CA VAL A 284 11.90 -10.18 -16.26
C VAL A 284 12.56 -11.07 -15.21
N ALA A 285 12.51 -12.39 -15.37
CA ALA A 285 13.16 -13.36 -14.49
C ALA A 285 14.69 -13.37 -14.69
#